data_444443a5fa24ad37fb9fb47ddf9b12b1
#
_entry.id   444443a5fa24ad37fb9fb47ddf9b12b1
#
_cell.length_a   1.000
_cell.length_b   1.000
_cell.length_c   1.000
_cell.angle_alpha   90.00
_cell.angle_beta   90.00
_cell.angle_gamma   90.00
#
_symmetry.space_group_name_H-M   'P 1'
#
loop_
_entity.id
_entity.type
_entity.pdbx_description
1 polymer ?
#
loop_
_entity_poly.entity_id
_entity_poly.type
_entity_poly.pdbx_seq_one_letter_code
_entity_poly.pdbx_strand_id
1 'polypeptide(L)'
;MSALKREFWFLMHDRAALLWLGLALMSAVIAVFLGLKVIGEQRTTITNLIEADQIERDVVMQDQKDWGSAAYYLFHLTYDEPSNFAFAALGQRDVSPWKHRIRMLSLEGQIYETDSVNPDFALIGRFDFAFVASLLAPLFLILILHDQRSRERAAGRLDLLESTARNSGLWRYRSLLRTILLWVCLAVPLWVGGMAAGSSLSTLLFASLAVLVHLFIWWLIISFVTAKGWSSAVNLVGLMGVWVLLAVIMPGAIKAGVNATVPVPEGGDILLTQREAVNDAWDLPKEATWKPFVERHPELADYAKIDAPFEWNGITLFSR
;
A
#
# COMPACT_ATOMS: atom_id res chain seq x y z
N MET A 1 -3.84 -31.39 34.25
CA MET A 1 -3.96 -30.18 33.38
C MET A 1 -3.61 -30.59 31.95
N SER A 2 -4.40 -30.14 30.97
CA SER A 2 -4.01 -30.34 29.56
C SER A 2 -2.72 -29.54 29.25
N ALA A 3 -1.90 -30.02 28.31
CA ALA A 3 -0.65 -29.38 27.93
C ALA A 3 -0.87 -27.89 27.58
N LEU A 4 -1.97 -27.57 26.89
CA LEU A 4 -2.37 -26.23 26.53
C LEU A 4 -2.58 -25.29 27.74
N LYS A 5 -3.30 -25.79 28.75
CA LYS A 5 -3.59 -25.02 29.97
C LYS A 5 -2.32 -24.71 30.77
N ARG A 6 -1.35 -25.65 30.78
CA ARG A 6 -0.05 -25.47 31.41
C ARG A 6 0.81 -24.43 30.67
N GLU A 7 0.90 -24.52 29.34
CA GLU A 7 1.71 -23.56 28.56
C GLU A 7 1.11 -22.14 28.59
N PHE A 8 -0.23 -22.03 28.62
CA PHE A 8 -0.90 -20.74 28.82
C PHE A 8 -0.59 -20.18 30.20
N TRP A 9 -0.59 -20.98 31.25
CA TRP A 9 -0.23 -20.55 32.59
C TRP A 9 1.23 -20.05 32.66
N PHE A 10 2.18 -20.74 32.01
CA PHE A 10 3.56 -20.30 31.90
C PHE A 10 3.68 -18.97 31.16
N LEU A 11 2.92 -18.78 30.07
CA LEU A 11 2.91 -17.51 29.34
C LEU A 11 2.43 -16.34 30.22
N MET A 12 1.38 -16.55 31.01
CA MET A 12 0.85 -15.51 31.90
C MET A 12 1.84 -15.07 32.99
N HIS A 13 2.89 -15.87 33.24
CA HIS A 13 3.97 -15.53 34.16
C HIS A 13 5.23 -15.02 33.45
N ASP A 14 5.25 -15.02 32.12
CA ASP A 14 6.35 -14.49 31.30
C ASP A 14 6.08 -13.02 30.95
N ARG A 15 6.49 -12.10 31.87
CA ARG A 15 6.25 -10.66 31.72
C ARG A 15 6.79 -10.07 30.42
N ALA A 16 7.96 -10.58 29.95
CA ALA A 16 8.57 -10.12 28.72
C ALA A 16 7.71 -10.50 27.49
N ALA A 17 7.24 -11.75 27.42
CA ALA A 17 6.38 -12.18 26.33
C ALA A 17 5.03 -11.43 26.34
N LEU A 18 4.44 -11.17 27.50
CA LEU A 18 3.20 -10.38 27.62
C LEU A 18 3.40 -8.93 27.19
N LEU A 19 4.54 -8.32 27.52
CA LEU A 19 4.89 -6.97 27.09
C LEU A 19 4.96 -6.89 25.56
N TRP A 20 5.65 -7.82 24.91
CA TRP A 20 5.78 -7.82 23.45
C TRP A 20 4.44 -8.12 22.75
N LEU A 21 3.63 -9.01 23.27
CA LEU A 21 2.27 -9.24 22.77
C LEU A 21 1.37 -8.00 22.94
N GLY A 22 1.48 -7.32 24.08
CA GLY A 22 0.77 -6.07 24.34
C GLY A 22 1.18 -4.94 23.38
N LEU A 23 2.49 -4.80 23.13
CA LEU A 23 3.01 -3.83 22.16
C LEU A 23 2.57 -4.15 20.73
N ALA A 24 2.55 -5.43 20.34
CA ALA A 24 2.06 -5.86 19.04
C ALA A 24 0.58 -5.53 18.86
N LEU A 25 -0.25 -5.85 19.86
CA LEU A 25 -1.67 -5.51 19.86
C LEU A 25 -1.87 -4.00 19.77
N MET A 26 -1.16 -3.22 20.58
CA MET A 26 -1.25 -1.76 20.57
C MET A 26 -0.85 -1.18 19.22
N SER A 27 0.26 -1.65 18.64
CA SER A 27 0.71 -1.23 17.31
C SER A 27 -0.32 -1.51 16.23
N ALA A 28 -0.94 -2.71 16.25
CA ALA A 28 -1.99 -3.08 15.31
C ALA A 28 -3.25 -2.22 15.48
N VAL A 29 -3.67 -1.94 16.72
CA VAL A 29 -4.82 -1.05 17.01
C VAL A 29 -4.55 0.37 16.48
N ILE A 30 -3.37 0.92 16.78
CA ILE A 30 -3.00 2.27 16.31
C ILE A 30 -2.97 2.30 14.79
N ALA A 31 -2.35 1.32 14.14
CA ALA A 31 -2.23 1.26 12.69
C ALA A 31 -3.59 1.16 11.99
N VAL A 32 -4.50 0.32 12.51
CA VAL A 32 -5.87 0.21 12.00
C VAL A 32 -6.64 1.52 12.20
N PHE A 33 -6.53 2.14 13.37
CA PHE A 33 -7.20 3.42 13.66
C PHE A 33 -6.71 4.53 12.71
N LEU A 34 -5.39 4.67 12.53
CA LEU A 34 -4.80 5.64 11.61
C LEU A 34 -5.22 5.37 10.16
N GLY A 35 -5.23 4.12 9.74
CA GLY A 35 -5.69 3.72 8.41
C GLY A 35 -7.15 4.09 8.16
N LEU A 36 -8.06 3.77 9.10
CA LEU A 36 -9.48 4.14 9.02
C LEU A 36 -9.67 5.66 8.94
N LYS A 37 -8.91 6.41 9.73
CA LYS A 37 -8.95 7.88 9.72
C LYS A 37 -8.55 8.43 8.34
N VAL A 38 -7.42 7.99 7.78
CA VAL A 38 -6.95 8.44 6.47
C VAL A 38 -7.96 8.13 5.36
N ILE A 39 -8.53 6.92 5.36
CA ILE A 39 -9.55 6.55 4.36
C ILE A 39 -10.83 7.39 4.52
N GLY A 40 -11.24 7.68 5.75
CA GLY A 40 -12.37 8.58 6.03
C GLY A 40 -12.12 9.98 5.49
N GLU A 41 -10.94 10.55 5.72
CA GLU A 41 -10.53 11.86 5.21
C GLU A 41 -10.49 11.88 3.67
N GLN A 42 -9.97 10.83 3.02
CA GLN A 42 -9.96 10.72 1.56
C GLN A 42 -11.38 10.68 0.98
N ARG A 43 -12.29 9.89 1.55
CA ARG A 43 -13.69 9.83 1.11
C ARG A 43 -14.41 11.17 1.25
N THR A 44 -14.22 11.84 2.39
CA THR A 44 -14.78 13.18 2.59
C THR A 44 -14.22 14.18 1.57
N THR A 45 -12.91 14.12 1.28
CA THR A 45 -12.28 14.97 0.28
C THR A 45 -12.86 14.70 -1.12
N ILE A 46 -13.05 13.43 -1.51
CA ILE A 46 -13.68 13.08 -2.79
C ILE A 46 -15.08 13.65 -2.88
N THR A 47 -15.90 13.50 -1.84
CA THR A 47 -17.27 14.05 -1.81
C THR A 47 -17.28 15.56 -2.00
N ASN A 48 -16.42 16.29 -1.27
CA ASN A 48 -16.30 17.74 -1.39
C ASN A 48 -15.80 18.17 -2.78
N LEU A 49 -14.88 17.41 -3.38
CA LEU A 49 -14.37 17.69 -4.72
C LEU A 49 -15.44 17.46 -5.80
N ILE A 50 -16.28 16.42 -5.66
CA ILE A 50 -17.40 16.18 -6.59
C ILE A 50 -18.40 17.34 -6.54
N GLU A 51 -18.73 17.81 -5.35
CA GLU A 51 -19.65 18.93 -5.16
C GLU A 51 -19.07 20.23 -5.77
N ALA A 52 -17.80 20.52 -5.50
CA ALA A 52 -17.11 21.67 -6.07
C ALA A 52 -17.00 21.61 -7.61
N ASP A 53 -16.71 20.41 -8.17
CA ASP A 53 -16.63 20.19 -9.62
C ASP A 53 -17.99 20.41 -10.29
N GLN A 54 -19.08 20.01 -9.66
CA GLN A 54 -20.45 20.25 -10.18
C GLN A 54 -20.76 21.75 -10.24
N ILE A 55 -20.49 22.49 -9.18
CA ILE A 55 -20.71 23.94 -9.13
C ILE A 55 -19.88 24.66 -10.21
N GLU A 56 -18.58 24.32 -10.32
CA GLU A 56 -17.71 24.92 -11.32
C GLU A 56 -18.16 24.59 -12.75
N ARG A 57 -18.59 23.36 -12.99
CA ARG A 57 -19.13 22.91 -14.29
C ARG A 57 -20.34 23.73 -14.68
N ASP A 58 -21.27 23.94 -13.76
CA ASP A 58 -22.49 24.72 -14.02
C ASP A 58 -22.14 26.18 -14.35
N VAL A 59 -21.19 26.78 -13.63
CA VAL A 59 -20.72 28.16 -13.90
C VAL A 59 -20.04 28.25 -15.27
N VAL A 60 -19.13 27.35 -15.60
CA VAL A 60 -18.43 27.34 -16.89
C VAL A 60 -19.42 27.17 -18.04
N MET A 61 -20.39 26.25 -17.89
CA MET A 61 -21.41 26.01 -18.94
C MET A 61 -22.34 27.21 -19.16
N GLN A 62 -22.60 28.01 -18.14
CA GLN A 62 -23.40 29.25 -18.27
C GLN A 62 -22.63 30.41 -18.86
N ASP A 63 -21.33 30.50 -18.59
CA ASP A 63 -20.48 31.62 -19.00
C ASP A 63 -19.97 31.49 -20.45
N GLN A 64 -19.84 30.27 -20.96
CA GLN A 64 -19.31 30.03 -22.30
C GLN A 64 -20.38 30.07 -23.38
N LYS A 65 -20.04 30.74 -24.50
CA LYS A 65 -20.98 30.96 -25.63
C LYS A 65 -21.09 29.76 -26.57
N ASP A 66 -20.11 28.89 -26.57
CA ASP A 66 -20.03 27.75 -27.48
C ASP A 66 -19.44 26.51 -26.78
N TRP A 67 -19.70 25.35 -27.34
CA TRP A 67 -19.26 24.08 -26.80
C TRP A 67 -17.74 23.88 -26.82
N GLY A 68 -17.05 24.48 -27.79
CA GLY A 68 -15.60 24.40 -27.89
C GLY A 68 -14.91 25.13 -26.73
N SER A 69 -15.37 26.38 -26.46
CA SER A 69 -14.89 27.14 -25.30
C SER A 69 -15.24 26.45 -23.97
N ALA A 70 -16.46 25.95 -23.85
CA ALA A 70 -16.86 25.20 -22.66
C ALA A 70 -15.97 23.98 -22.44
N ALA A 71 -15.70 23.17 -23.45
CA ALA A 71 -14.81 22.02 -23.36
C ALA A 71 -13.36 22.40 -23.04
N TYR A 72 -12.89 23.53 -23.51
CA TYR A 72 -11.54 24.02 -23.23
C TYR A 72 -11.35 24.45 -21.78
N TYR A 73 -12.32 25.17 -21.22
CA TYR A 73 -12.24 25.69 -19.85
C TYR A 73 -12.74 24.71 -18.79
N LEU A 74 -13.51 23.71 -19.18
CA LEU A 74 -14.07 22.74 -18.27
C LEU A 74 -12.98 21.79 -17.74
N PHE A 75 -12.93 21.65 -16.43
CA PHE A 75 -12.15 20.60 -15.79
C PHE A 75 -13.01 19.35 -15.59
N HIS A 76 -12.38 18.18 -15.68
CA HIS A 76 -12.97 16.89 -15.37
C HIS A 76 -12.25 16.32 -14.15
N LEU A 77 -12.99 16.13 -13.08
CA LEU A 77 -12.48 15.47 -11.89
C LEU A 77 -12.40 13.96 -12.14
N THR A 78 -11.20 13.42 -11.99
CA THR A 78 -10.96 11.97 -11.91
C THR A 78 -10.47 11.62 -10.52
N TYR A 79 -10.95 10.52 -9.97
CA TYR A 79 -10.56 10.06 -8.63
C TYR A 79 -10.61 8.54 -8.55
N ASP A 80 -9.78 7.99 -7.65
CA ASP A 80 -9.77 6.59 -7.27
C ASP A 80 -10.32 6.46 -5.85
N GLU A 81 -11.54 5.94 -5.73
CA GLU A 81 -12.17 5.75 -4.43
C GLU A 81 -11.49 4.62 -3.65
N PRO A 82 -11.07 4.86 -2.39
CA PRO A 82 -10.44 3.84 -1.59
C PRO A 82 -11.42 2.70 -1.27
N SER A 83 -10.97 1.47 -1.50
CA SER A 83 -11.74 0.28 -1.14
C SER A 83 -12.01 0.22 0.37
N ASN A 84 -13.00 -0.56 0.78
CA ASN A 84 -13.33 -0.76 2.20
C ASN A 84 -12.19 -1.42 2.99
N PHE A 85 -11.24 -2.05 2.32
CA PHE A 85 -10.07 -2.68 2.96
C PHE A 85 -8.80 -1.82 2.90
N ALA A 86 -8.82 -0.69 2.20
CA ALA A 86 -7.63 0.16 2.00
C ALA A 86 -7.01 0.67 3.32
N PHE A 87 -7.77 0.72 4.43
CA PHE A 87 -7.25 1.08 5.74
C PHE A 87 -6.14 0.15 6.23
N ALA A 88 -6.16 -1.11 5.83
CA ALA A 88 -5.16 -2.10 6.24
C ALA A 88 -3.84 -1.97 5.47
N ALA A 89 -3.89 -1.47 4.24
CA ALA A 89 -2.72 -1.28 3.38
C ALA A 89 -2.93 -0.02 2.53
N LEU A 90 -2.49 1.12 3.04
CA LEU A 90 -2.57 2.41 2.35
C LEU A 90 -1.66 2.43 1.11
N GLY A 91 -0.61 1.61 1.11
CA GLY A 91 0.28 1.42 -0.02
C GLY A 91 0.95 2.70 -0.47
N GLN A 92 1.03 2.86 -1.80
CA GLN A 92 1.66 4.01 -2.45
C GLN A 92 0.65 5.10 -2.88
N ARG A 93 -0.51 5.18 -2.24
CA ARG A 93 -1.53 6.19 -2.57
C ARG A 93 -1.03 7.64 -2.43
N ASP A 94 0.05 7.86 -1.68
CA ASP A 94 0.68 9.18 -1.59
C ASP A 94 1.63 9.48 -2.75
N VAL A 95 2.12 8.43 -3.40
CA VAL A 95 3.03 8.53 -4.55
C VAL A 95 2.24 8.56 -5.85
N SER A 96 1.19 7.74 -5.93
CA SER A 96 0.28 7.72 -7.07
C SER A 96 -0.91 8.62 -6.75
N PRO A 97 -1.06 9.72 -7.46
CA PRO A 97 -2.13 10.66 -7.17
C PRO A 97 -3.49 9.97 -7.39
N TRP A 98 -4.33 10.00 -6.35
CA TRP A 98 -5.66 9.38 -6.34
C TRP A 98 -6.77 10.35 -6.71
N LYS A 99 -6.43 11.60 -7.00
CA LYS A 99 -7.32 12.67 -7.45
C LYS A 99 -6.61 13.52 -8.49
N HIS A 100 -7.27 13.79 -9.61
CA HIS A 100 -6.76 14.67 -10.66
C HIS A 100 -7.89 15.50 -11.24
N ARG A 101 -7.57 16.75 -11.59
CA ARG A 101 -8.41 17.56 -12.45
C ARG A 101 -7.77 17.60 -13.83
N ILE A 102 -8.47 17.09 -14.82
CA ILE A 102 -8.00 16.97 -16.19
C ILE A 102 -8.81 17.94 -17.05
N ARG A 103 -8.16 18.68 -17.94
CA ARG A 103 -8.81 19.41 -18.99
C ARG A 103 -8.19 19.08 -20.35
N MET A 104 -8.91 19.39 -21.42
CA MET A 104 -8.68 18.87 -22.76
C MET A 104 -7.28 19.15 -23.33
N LEU A 105 -6.65 20.27 -23.00
CA LEU A 105 -5.37 20.70 -23.58
C LEU A 105 -4.22 20.81 -22.57
N SER A 106 -4.36 20.34 -21.35
CA SER A 106 -3.37 20.59 -20.30
C SER A 106 -3.03 19.36 -19.47
N LEU A 107 -2.99 18.17 -20.09
CA LEU A 107 -2.60 16.95 -19.40
C LEU A 107 -1.20 17.06 -18.78
N GLU A 108 -0.28 17.70 -19.50
CA GLU A 108 1.10 17.89 -19.06
C GLU A 108 1.23 18.78 -17.83
N GLY A 109 0.53 19.93 -17.81
CA GLY A 109 0.55 20.86 -16.68
C GLY A 109 -0.06 20.28 -15.41
N GLN A 110 -1.00 19.37 -15.56
CA GLN A 110 -1.75 18.77 -14.44
C GLN A 110 -1.00 17.67 -13.68
N ILE A 111 -0.01 17.05 -14.32
CA ILE A 111 0.87 16.07 -13.67
C ILE A 111 1.69 16.76 -12.56
N TYR A 112 1.98 18.04 -12.70
CA TYR A 112 2.77 18.81 -11.73
C TYR A 112 1.94 19.52 -10.64
N GLU A 113 0.62 19.56 -10.78
CA GLU A 113 -0.28 20.19 -9.80
C GLU A 113 -0.61 19.29 -8.61
N THR A 114 -0.14 18.05 -8.59
CA THR A 114 -0.39 17.13 -7.49
C THR A 114 0.77 17.12 -6.52
N ASP A 115 0.46 17.08 -5.22
CA ASP A 115 1.41 16.80 -4.14
C ASP A 115 2.01 15.42 -4.34
N SER A 116 3.07 15.32 -5.16
CA SER A 116 3.77 14.06 -5.37
C SER A 116 4.87 13.87 -4.33
N VAL A 117 4.81 12.79 -3.60
CA VAL A 117 5.88 12.38 -2.68
C VAL A 117 6.91 11.58 -3.47
N ASN A 118 8.20 11.81 -3.20
CA ASN A 118 9.28 11.04 -3.83
C ASN A 118 9.08 9.53 -3.55
N PRO A 119 8.93 8.69 -4.60
CA PRO A 119 8.71 7.26 -4.45
C PRO A 119 9.77 6.54 -3.63
N ASP A 120 11.00 7.02 -3.62
CA ASP A 120 12.10 6.41 -2.87
C ASP A 120 11.93 6.56 -1.36
N PHE A 121 11.32 7.65 -0.90
CA PHE A 121 10.95 7.82 0.52
C PHE A 121 9.71 7.02 0.92
N ALA A 122 8.88 6.63 -0.03
CA ALA A 122 7.68 5.84 0.21
C ALA A 122 7.92 4.32 0.18
N LEU A 123 9.18 3.85 -0.07
CA LEU A 123 9.52 2.43 -0.12
C LEU A 123 9.18 1.68 1.18
N ILE A 124 9.32 2.33 2.32
CA ILE A 124 9.01 1.75 3.64
C ILE A 124 7.49 1.73 3.88
N GLY A 125 6.73 2.56 3.15
CA GLY A 125 5.30 2.72 3.33
C GLY A 125 4.91 3.60 4.52
N ARG A 126 3.61 3.80 4.70
CA ARG A 126 3.05 4.45 5.89
C ARG A 126 2.95 3.46 7.04
N PHE A 127 2.85 4.00 8.27
CA PHE A 127 2.55 3.19 9.44
C PHE A 127 1.07 2.77 9.40
N ASP A 128 0.80 1.69 8.68
CA ASP A 128 -0.49 1.04 8.54
C ASP A 128 -0.45 -0.41 9.05
N PHE A 129 -1.55 -1.12 8.94
CA PHE A 129 -1.60 -2.52 9.39
C PHE A 129 -0.64 -3.42 8.58
N ALA A 130 -0.48 -3.19 7.28
CA ALA A 130 0.46 -3.95 6.46
C ALA A 130 1.90 -3.75 6.93
N PHE A 131 2.30 -2.52 7.29
CA PHE A 131 3.60 -2.24 7.91
C PHE A 131 3.81 -3.01 9.21
N VAL A 132 2.82 -2.99 10.10
CA VAL A 132 2.89 -3.74 11.37
C VAL A 132 2.99 -5.24 11.12
N ALA A 133 2.18 -5.79 10.22
CA ALA A 133 2.14 -7.22 9.95
C ALA A 133 3.39 -7.73 9.21
N SER A 134 3.95 -6.93 8.28
CA SER A 134 5.10 -7.35 7.46
C SER A 134 6.45 -7.09 8.12
N LEU A 135 6.62 -5.94 8.77
CA LEU A 135 7.92 -5.53 9.33
C LEU A 135 8.01 -5.71 10.84
N LEU A 136 7.00 -5.27 11.61
CA LEU A 136 7.08 -5.30 13.08
C LEU A 136 6.71 -6.67 13.66
N ALA A 137 5.76 -7.39 13.09
CA ALA A 137 5.32 -8.67 13.64
C ALA A 137 6.45 -9.73 13.68
N PRO A 138 7.33 -9.87 12.66
CA PRO A 138 8.51 -10.72 12.78
C PRO A 138 9.44 -10.30 13.92
N LEU A 139 9.65 -9.00 14.13
CA LEU A 139 10.47 -8.50 15.24
C LEU A 139 9.87 -8.89 16.60
N PHE A 140 8.57 -8.68 16.79
CA PHE A 140 7.88 -9.14 18.00
C PHE A 140 8.02 -10.64 18.18
N LEU A 141 7.88 -11.43 17.11
CA LEU A 141 8.02 -12.88 17.18
C LEU A 141 9.45 -13.30 17.55
N ILE A 142 10.48 -12.65 16.99
CA ILE A 142 11.89 -12.86 17.36
C ILE A 142 12.08 -12.58 18.85
N LEU A 143 11.59 -11.42 19.33
CA LEU A 143 11.74 -11.02 20.75
C LEU A 143 11.02 -11.97 21.72
N ILE A 144 9.91 -12.60 21.29
CA ILE A 144 9.15 -13.57 22.08
C ILE A 144 9.81 -14.95 22.10
N LEU A 145 10.51 -15.34 21.00
CA LEU A 145 10.93 -16.73 20.79
C LEU A 145 12.44 -16.98 20.90
N HIS A 146 13.32 -15.97 20.70
CA HIS A 146 14.76 -16.15 20.56
C HIS A 146 15.43 -16.79 21.76
N ASP A 147 14.91 -16.60 22.96
CA ASP A 147 15.56 -17.03 24.21
C ASP A 147 14.89 -18.23 24.91
N GLN A 148 13.75 -18.72 24.40
CA GLN A 148 12.93 -19.71 25.09
C GLN A 148 13.70 -20.97 25.54
N ARG A 149 14.59 -21.48 24.67
CA ARG A 149 15.39 -22.68 24.94
C ARG A 149 16.75 -22.32 25.56
N SER A 150 17.38 -21.25 25.10
CA SER A 150 18.68 -20.81 25.57
C SER A 150 18.63 -20.30 27.03
N ARG A 151 17.55 -19.65 27.43
CA ARG A 151 17.31 -19.21 28.81
C ARG A 151 17.22 -20.40 29.78
N GLU A 152 16.49 -21.47 29.43
CA GLU A 152 16.39 -22.63 30.28
C GLU A 152 17.71 -23.43 30.35
N ARG A 153 18.48 -23.43 29.25
CA ARG A 153 19.84 -23.98 29.24
C ARG A 153 20.77 -23.22 30.16
N ALA A 154 20.80 -21.88 30.06
CA ALA A 154 21.63 -21.02 30.90
C ALA A 154 21.28 -21.15 32.39
N ALA A 155 20.01 -21.45 32.70
CA ALA A 155 19.56 -21.73 34.08
C ALA A 155 19.78 -23.18 34.54
N GLY A 156 20.39 -24.05 33.73
CA GLY A 156 20.64 -25.47 34.09
C GLY A 156 19.39 -26.32 34.15
N ARG A 157 18.24 -25.88 33.64
CA ARG A 157 16.96 -26.55 33.74
C ARG A 157 16.54 -27.28 32.46
N LEU A 158 17.30 -27.15 31.38
CA LEU A 158 16.93 -27.69 30.07
C LEU A 158 16.76 -29.19 30.10
N ASP A 159 17.77 -29.91 30.62
CA ASP A 159 17.79 -31.38 30.68
C ASP A 159 16.66 -31.93 31.56
N LEU A 160 16.38 -31.26 32.67
CA LEU A 160 15.26 -31.61 33.54
C LEU A 160 13.90 -31.46 32.82
N LEU A 161 13.72 -30.35 32.07
CA LEU A 161 12.51 -30.13 31.32
C LEU A 161 12.35 -31.11 30.17
N GLU A 162 13.43 -31.46 29.48
CA GLU A 162 13.38 -32.42 28.36
C GLU A 162 13.17 -33.88 28.87
N SER A 163 13.75 -34.24 30.02
CA SER A 163 13.55 -35.58 30.61
C SER A 163 12.15 -35.77 31.21
N THR A 164 11.57 -34.72 31.78
CA THR A 164 10.22 -34.78 32.39
C THR A 164 9.12 -34.51 31.39
N ALA A 165 9.44 -33.97 30.22
CA ALA A 165 8.47 -33.74 29.17
C ALA A 165 8.07 -35.07 28.54
N ARG A 166 6.84 -35.49 28.80
CA ARG A 166 6.22 -36.70 28.22
C ARG A 166 6.15 -36.69 26.68
N ASN A 167 6.50 -35.56 26.05
CA ASN A 167 6.41 -35.34 24.61
C ASN A 167 7.64 -34.58 24.12
N SER A 168 8.36 -35.10 23.14
CA SER A 168 9.52 -34.51 22.49
C SER A 168 9.22 -33.15 21.79
N GLY A 169 7.94 -32.77 21.76
CA GLY A 169 7.45 -31.54 21.09
C GLY A 169 7.24 -30.32 21.98
N LEU A 170 7.68 -30.32 23.25
CA LEU A 170 7.43 -29.22 24.20
C LEU A 170 7.75 -27.84 23.63
N TRP A 171 8.96 -27.70 23.10
CA TRP A 171 9.45 -26.40 22.56
C TRP A 171 8.68 -25.97 21.32
N ARG A 172 8.34 -26.91 20.45
CA ARG A 172 7.53 -26.68 19.25
C ARG A 172 6.13 -26.22 19.63
N TYR A 173 5.54 -26.90 20.61
CA TYR A 173 4.20 -26.56 21.09
C TYR A 173 4.15 -25.18 21.77
N ARG A 174 5.14 -24.87 22.62
CA ARG A 174 5.28 -23.59 23.29
C ARG A 174 5.47 -22.44 22.30
N SER A 175 6.37 -22.60 21.34
CA SER A 175 6.61 -21.56 20.32
C SER A 175 5.43 -21.34 19.38
N LEU A 176 4.74 -22.42 18.95
CA LEU A 176 3.53 -22.31 18.14
C LEU A 176 2.40 -21.58 18.88
N LEU A 177 2.17 -21.91 20.14
CA LEU A 177 1.16 -21.21 20.94
C LEU A 177 1.42 -19.71 20.97
N ARG A 178 2.66 -19.28 21.21
CA ARG A 178 3.02 -17.85 21.24
C ARG A 178 2.88 -17.19 19.86
N THR A 179 3.22 -17.91 18.79
CA THR A 179 3.01 -17.43 17.41
C THR A 179 1.52 -17.23 17.09
N ILE A 180 0.67 -18.20 17.49
CA ILE A 180 -0.78 -18.08 17.31
C ILE A 180 -1.35 -16.91 18.12
N LEU A 181 -0.88 -16.71 19.35
CA LEU A 181 -1.32 -15.58 20.16
C LEU A 181 -0.90 -14.23 19.55
N LEU A 182 0.32 -14.14 19.03
CA LEU A 182 0.74 -12.94 18.27
C LEU A 182 -0.16 -12.73 17.06
N TRP A 183 -0.45 -13.78 16.29
CA TRP A 183 -1.39 -13.69 15.17
C TRP A 183 -2.78 -13.20 15.62
N VAL A 184 -3.31 -13.70 16.74
CA VAL A 184 -4.60 -13.22 17.28
C VAL A 184 -4.53 -11.74 17.66
N CYS A 185 -3.42 -11.29 18.27
CA CYS A 185 -3.21 -9.86 18.59
C CYS A 185 -3.24 -8.96 17.33
N LEU A 186 -2.82 -9.47 16.19
CA LEU A 186 -2.89 -8.74 14.91
C LEU A 186 -4.26 -8.90 14.24
N ALA A 187 -4.80 -10.10 14.22
CA ALA A 187 -6.05 -10.41 13.53
C ALA A 187 -7.26 -9.71 14.16
N VAL A 188 -7.33 -9.62 15.49
CA VAL A 188 -8.49 -9.00 16.17
C VAL A 188 -8.68 -7.54 15.76
N PRO A 189 -7.67 -6.63 15.82
CA PRO A 189 -7.83 -5.26 15.34
C PRO A 189 -8.18 -5.17 13.86
N LEU A 190 -7.57 -6.03 13.01
CA LEU A 190 -7.87 -6.10 11.58
C LEU A 190 -9.36 -6.43 11.34
N TRP A 191 -9.89 -7.42 12.04
CA TRP A 191 -11.29 -7.81 11.90
C TRP A 191 -12.24 -6.73 12.42
N VAL A 192 -11.94 -6.13 13.57
CA VAL A 192 -12.77 -5.04 14.12
C VAL A 192 -12.78 -3.86 13.14
N GLY A 193 -11.62 -3.42 12.67
CA GLY A 193 -11.52 -2.33 11.70
C GLY A 193 -12.17 -2.66 10.36
N GLY A 194 -11.98 -3.89 9.86
CA GLY A 194 -12.55 -4.34 8.60
C GLY A 194 -14.08 -4.44 8.62
N MET A 195 -14.65 -4.94 9.70
CA MET A 195 -16.11 -4.96 9.89
C MET A 195 -16.66 -3.54 9.98
N ALA A 196 -16.01 -2.65 10.73
CA ALA A 196 -16.40 -1.25 10.83
C ALA A 196 -16.32 -0.51 9.47
N ALA A 197 -15.35 -0.85 8.62
CA ALA A 197 -15.20 -0.30 7.28
C ALA A 197 -16.13 -0.95 6.23
N GLY A 198 -16.85 -2.01 6.55
CA GLY A 198 -17.68 -2.75 5.60
C GLY A 198 -16.89 -3.62 4.63
N SER A 199 -15.71 -4.10 5.04
CA SER A 199 -14.89 -5.02 4.23
C SER A 199 -15.54 -6.38 4.07
N SER A 200 -15.32 -7.06 2.94
CA SER A 200 -15.86 -8.38 2.71
C SER A 200 -15.23 -9.43 3.63
N LEU A 201 -16.02 -10.40 4.05
CA LEU A 201 -15.56 -11.52 4.89
C LEU A 201 -14.40 -12.29 4.22
N SER A 202 -14.48 -12.51 2.92
CA SER A 202 -13.42 -13.18 2.16
C SER A 202 -12.10 -12.42 2.23
N THR A 203 -12.12 -11.09 2.06
CA THR A 203 -10.91 -10.25 2.16
C THR A 203 -10.28 -10.35 3.55
N LEU A 204 -11.08 -10.29 4.62
CA LEU A 204 -10.58 -10.42 6.00
C LEU A 204 -9.97 -11.80 6.26
N LEU A 205 -10.60 -12.86 5.76
CA LEU A 205 -10.08 -14.23 5.87
C LEU A 205 -8.73 -14.38 5.13
N PHE A 206 -8.66 -13.93 3.87
CA PHE A 206 -7.42 -14.01 3.09
C PHE A 206 -6.30 -13.19 3.70
N ALA A 207 -6.58 -11.97 4.17
CA ALA A 207 -5.58 -11.15 4.84
C ALA A 207 -5.09 -11.80 6.14
N SER A 208 -5.99 -12.32 6.96
CA SER A 208 -5.64 -13.03 8.20
C SER A 208 -4.81 -14.28 7.93
N LEU A 209 -5.15 -15.03 6.88
CA LEU A 209 -4.39 -16.21 6.46
C LEU A 209 -2.99 -15.83 5.96
N ALA A 210 -2.88 -14.73 5.18
CA ALA A 210 -1.59 -14.23 4.71
C ALA A 210 -0.67 -13.86 5.88
N VAL A 211 -1.20 -13.16 6.89
CA VAL A 211 -0.45 -12.84 8.13
C VAL A 211 -0.05 -14.10 8.87
N LEU A 212 -0.94 -15.11 8.98
CA LEU A 212 -0.64 -16.38 9.62
C LEU A 212 0.51 -17.11 8.90
N VAL A 213 0.44 -17.20 7.57
CA VAL A 213 1.49 -17.85 6.75
C VAL A 213 2.82 -17.10 6.90
N HIS A 214 2.80 -15.79 6.88
CA HIS A 214 4.00 -14.96 7.08
C HIS A 214 4.64 -15.24 8.46
N LEU A 215 3.86 -15.21 9.54
CA LEU A 215 4.34 -15.53 10.87
C LEU A 215 4.82 -16.99 10.99
N PHE A 216 4.20 -17.92 10.27
CA PHE A 216 4.62 -19.31 10.24
C PHE A 216 5.99 -19.50 9.57
N ILE A 217 6.26 -18.76 8.48
CA ILE A 217 7.59 -18.74 7.84
C ILE A 217 8.64 -18.22 8.84
N TRP A 218 8.37 -17.12 9.52
CA TRP A 218 9.26 -16.59 10.55
C TRP A 218 9.43 -17.55 11.72
N TRP A 219 8.37 -18.21 12.15
CA TRP A 219 8.45 -19.26 13.17
C TRP A 219 9.39 -20.40 12.76
N LEU A 220 9.38 -20.83 11.49
CA LEU A 220 10.31 -21.84 10.97
C LEU A 220 11.75 -21.34 11.04
N ILE A 221 12.02 -20.12 10.59
CA ILE A 221 13.36 -19.51 10.64
C ILE A 221 13.87 -19.43 12.08
N ILE A 222 13.06 -18.91 13.00
CA ILE A 222 13.41 -18.78 14.42
C ILE A 222 13.64 -20.17 15.03
N SER A 223 12.78 -21.13 14.75
CA SER A 223 12.90 -22.49 15.24
C SER A 223 14.19 -23.16 14.77
N PHE A 224 14.57 -22.94 13.51
CA PHE A 224 15.82 -23.44 12.94
C PHE A 224 17.06 -22.86 13.65
N VAL A 225 17.08 -21.53 13.83
CA VAL A 225 18.20 -20.83 14.49
C VAL A 225 18.33 -21.25 15.96
N THR A 226 17.23 -21.23 16.71
CA THR A 226 17.23 -21.57 18.14
C THR A 226 17.54 -23.04 18.42
N ALA A 227 17.33 -23.95 17.45
CA ALA A 227 17.69 -25.35 17.54
C ALA A 227 19.21 -25.59 17.53
N LYS A 228 20.02 -24.64 17.01
CA LYS A 228 21.48 -24.77 16.97
C LYS A 228 22.15 -24.77 18.36
N GLY A 229 21.41 -24.39 19.38
CA GLY A 229 21.92 -24.43 20.74
C GLY A 229 22.82 -23.26 21.13
N TRP A 230 22.77 -22.17 20.37
CA TRP A 230 23.53 -20.95 20.67
C TRP A 230 23.00 -20.20 21.89
N SER A 231 23.77 -19.23 22.40
CA SER A 231 23.33 -18.37 23.49
C SER A 231 22.18 -17.46 23.06
N SER A 232 21.43 -16.93 24.02
CA SER A 232 20.32 -16.01 23.77
C SER A 232 20.75 -14.78 22.95
N ALA A 233 21.91 -14.20 23.29
CA ALA A 233 22.45 -13.06 22.57
C ALA A 233 22.80 -13.38 21.11
N VAL A 234 23.43 -14.54 20.85
CA VAL A 234 23.78 -14.97 19.48
C VAL A 234 22.51 -15.26 18.66
N ASN A 235 21.51 -15.92 19.27
CA ASN A 235 20.21 -16.13 18.61
C ASN A 235 19.55 -14.82 18.23
N LEU A 236 19.52 -13.86 19.15
CA LEU A 236 18.90 -12.55 18.90
C LEU A 236 19.61 -11.79 17.77
N VAL A 237 20.94 -11.64 17.86
CA VAL A 237 21.73 -10.92 16.85
C VAL A 237 21.62 -11.60 15.47
N GLY A 238 21.71 -12.92 15.43
CA GLY A 238 21.57 -13.68 14.18
C GLY A 238 20.18 -13.51 13.54
N LEU A 239 19.11 -13.61 14.33
CA LEU A 239 17.74 -13.42 13.85
C LEU A 239 17.47 -11.97 13.42
N MET A 240 17.98 -10.98 14.13
CA MET A 240 17.92 -9.57 13.73
C MET A 240 18.68 -9.33 12.42
N GLY A 241 19.85 -9.97 12.24
CA GLY A 241 20.60 -9.93 10.98
C GLY A 241 19.79 -10.52 9.81
N VAL A 242 19.13 -11.66 10.02
CA VAL A 242 18.23 -12.26 9.01
C VAL A 242 17.07 -11.30 8.71
N TRP A 243 16.49 -10.69 9.73
CA TRP A 243 15.39 -9.74 9.53
C TRP A 243 15.84 -8.52 8.71
N VAL A 244 16.98 -7.89 9.05
CA VAL A 244 17.53 -6.76 8.28
C VAL A 244 17.80 -7.17 6.84
N LEU A 245 18.38 -8.36 6.63
CA LEU A 245 18.66 -8.87 5.29
C LEU A 245 17.37 -9.02 4.45
N LEU A 246 16.33 -9.64 5.01
CA LEU A 246 15.10 -9.94 4.28
C LEU A 246 14.17 -8.74 4.16
N ALA A 247 14.07 -7.90 5.19
CA ALA A 247 13.10 -6.82 5.25
C ALA A 247 13.63 -5.48 4.70
N VAL A 248 14.96 -5.27 4.74
CA VAL A 248 15.56 -3.97 4.36
C VAL A 248 16.48 -4.14 3.14
N ILE A 249 17.46 -5.04 3.22
CA ILE A 249 18.50 -5.15 2.18
C ILE A 249 17.94 -5.77 0.91
N MET A 250 17.21 -6.89 1.03
CA MET A 250 16.71 -7.64 -0.13
C MET A 250 15.75 -6.84 -1.03
N PRO A 251 14.75 -6.11 -0.52
CA PRO A 251 13.89 -5.28 -1.36
C PRO A 251 14.68 -4.22 -2.15
N GLY A 252 15.64 -3.55 -1.50
CA GLY A 252 16.53 -2.59 -2.16
C GLY A 252 17.41 -3.23 -3.24
N ALA A 253 17.99 -4.39 -2.96
CA ALA A 253 18.82 -5.13 -3.91
C ALA A 253 18.00 -5.63 -5.11
N ILE A 254 16.77 -6.14 -4.87
CA ILE A 254 15.86 -6.56 -5.94
C ILE A 254 15.50 -5.36 -6.82
N LYS A 255 15.12 -4.22 -6.22
CA LYS A 255 14.83 -2.98 -6.96
C LYS A 255 16.01 -2.56 -7.83
N ALA A 256 17.23 -2.53 -7.27
CA ALA A 256 18.44 -2.19 -8.02
C ALA A 256 18.69 -3.17 -9.18
N GLY A 257 18.49 -4.48 -8.94
CA GLY A 257 18.62 -5.51 -9.97
C GLY A 257 17.58 -5.35 -11.10
N VAL A 258 16.33 -5.08 -10.75
CA VAL A 258 15.27 -4.83 -11.75
C VAL A 258 15.60 -3.58 -12.57
N ASN A 259 15.97 -2.47 -11.93
CA ASN A 259 16.32 -1.23 -12.62
C ASN A 259 17.53 -1.40 -13.58
N ALA A 260 18.47 -2.27 -13.20
CA ALA A 260 19.64 -2.57 -14.06
C ALA A 260 19.31 -3.47 -15.27
N THR A 261 18.28 -4.31 -15.16
CA THR A 261 17.94 -5.31 -16.20
C THR A 261 16.76 -4.91 -17.07
N VAL A 262 15.87 -4.07 -16.55
CA VAL A 262 14.69 -3.58 -17.26
C VAL A 262 14.82 -2.06 -17.40
N PRO A 263 15.38 -1.58 -18.54
CA PRO A 263 15.44 -0.15 -18.77
C PRO A 263 14.02 0.39 -18.92
N VAL A 264 13.66 1.34 -18.07
CA VAL A 264 12.43 2.10 -18.19
C VAL A 264 12.79 3.42 -18.90
N PRO A 265 12.10 3.80 -19.99
CA PRO A 265 12.29 5.12 -20.60
C PRO A 265 12.14 6.18 -19.51
N GLU A 266 13.11 7.08 -19.43
CA GLU A 266 13.04 8.16 -18.45
C GLU A 266 11.78 8.99 -18.70
N GLY A 267 11.09 9.39 -17.61
CA GLY A 267 9.88 10.20 -17.71
C GLY A 267 10.09 11.50 -18.49
N GLY A 268 11.34 12.00 -18.52
CA GLY A 268 11.74 13.14 -19.35
C GLY A 268 11.60 12.88 -20.86
N ASP A 269 11.96 11.70 -21.35
CA ASP A 269 11.85 11.36 -22.77
C ASP A 269 10.38 11.25 -23.19
N ILE A 270 9.53 10.71 -22.34
CA ILE A 270 8.07 10.64 -22.58
C ILE A 270 7.48 12.05 -22.64
N LEU A 271 7.84 12.92 -21.70
CA LEU A 271 7.38 14.31 -21.67
C LEU A 271 7.85 15.10 -22.89
N LEU A 272 9.12 14.95 -23.31
CA LEU A 272 9.64 15.60 -24.50
C LEU A 272 8.91 15.12 -25.76
N THR A 273 8.74 13.81 -25.92
CA THR A 273 8.01 13.24 -27.07
C THR A 273 6.56 13.70 -27.11
N GLN A 274 5.89 13.77 -25.94
CA GLN A 274 4.52 14.29 -25.85
C GLN A 274 4.47 15.76 -26.22
N ARG A 275 5.43 16.56 -25.74
CA ARG A 275 5.51 18.00 -26.04
C ARG A 275 5.80 18.25 -27.52
N GLU A 276 6.72 17.49 -28.13
CA GLU A 276 7.01 17.54 -29.57
C GLU A 276 5.75 17.19 -30.38
N ALA A 277 5.06 16.10 -30.02
CA ALA A 277 3.82 15.69 -30.69
C ALA A 277 2.72 16.76 -30.61
N VAL A 278 2.61 17.46 -29.47
CA VAL A 278 1.66 18.59 -29.33
C VAL A 278 2.08 19.77 -30.19
N ASN A 279 3.37 20.14 -30.20
CA ASN A 279 3.87 21.23 -31.03
C ASN A 279 3.70 20.92 -32.53
N ASP A 280 4.03 19.72 -32.97
CA ASP A 280 3.86 19.27 -34.35
C ASP A 280 2.38 19.30 -34.76
N ALA A 281 1.46 18.96 -33.84
CA ALA A 281 0.03 19.03 -34.08
C ALA A 281 -0.47 20.48 -34.25
N TRP A 282 0.15 21.46 -33.57
CA TRP A 282 -0.15 22.86 -33.75
C TRP A 282 0.33 23.42 -35.10
N ASP A 283 1.45 22.91 -35.60
CA ASP A 283 2.04 23.33 -36.87
C ASP A 283 1.35 22.71 -38.10
N LEU A 284 0.49 21.67 -37.88
CA LEU A 284 -0.25 21.05 -38.96
C LEU A 284 -1.26 22.05 -39.60
N PRO A 285 -1.40 22.05 -40.93
CA PRO A 285 -2.46 22.78 -41.58
C PRO A 285 -3.83 22.30 -41.12
N LYS A 286 -4.78 23.18 -40.93
CA LYS A 286 -6.12 22.89 -40.40
C LYS A 286 -6.84 21.77 -41.15
N GLU A 287 -6.65 21.70 -42.47
CA GLU A 287 -7.23 20.64 -43.30
C GLU A 287 -6.75 19.22 -42.90
N ALA A 288 -5.54 19.10 -42.38
CA ALA A 288 -4.98 17.80 -41.96
C ALA A 288 -5.76 17.20 -40.78
N THR A 289 -6.31 18.02 -39.90
CA THR A 289 -7.11 17.58 -38.73
C THR A 289 -8.61 17.59 -39.07
N TRP A 290 -9.07 18.55 -39.84
CA TRP A 290 -10.47 18.71 -40.16
C TRP A 290 -11.03 17.64 -41.10
N LYS A 291 -10.36 17.34 -42.19
CA LYS A 291 -10.84 16.35 -43.17
C LYS A 291 -11.13 14.97 -42.57
N PRO A 292 -10.21 14.36 -41.82
CA PRO A 292 -10.47 13.07 -41.19
C PRO A 292 -11.60 13.11 -40.17
N PHE A 293 -11.87 14.27 -39.56
CA PHE A 293 -12.99 14.41 -38.63
C PHE A 293 -14.32 14.47 -39.36
N VAL A 294 -14.45 15.29 -40.40
CA VAL A 294 -15.67 15.37 -41.20
C VAL A 294 -15.99 14.04 -41.90
N GLU A 295 -14.97 13.32 -42.33
CA GLU A 295 -15.15 11.97 -42.89
C GLU A 295 -15.79 11.00 -41.89
N ARG A 296 -15.47 11.16 -40.57
CA ARG A 296 -16.05 10.34 -39.50
C ARG A 296 -17.37 10.88 -38.96
N HIS A 297 -17.59 12.21 -39.07
CA HIS A 297 -18.71 12.96 -38.56
C HIS A 297 -19.34 13.86 -39.62
N PRO A 298 -19.93 13.29 -40.67
CA PRO A 298 -20.50 14.06 -41.78
C PRO A 298 -21.63 14.99 -41.34
N GLU A 299 -22.29 14.68 -40.23
CA GLU A 299 -23.35 15.49 -39.61
C GLU A 299 -22.83 16.83 -39.08
N LEU A 300 -21.52 16.97 -38.85
CA LEU A 300 -20.88 18.19 -38.36
C LEU A 300 -20.18 19.01 -39.46
N ALA A 301 -20.27 18.60 -40.72
CA ALA A 301 -19.60 19.26 -41.82
C ALA A 301 -20.01 20.72 -42.02
N ASP A 302 -21.29 21.06 -41.73
CA ASP A 302 -21.81 22.44 -41.88
C ASP A 302 -21.33 23.41 -40.78
N TYR A 303 -20.90 22.86 -39.64
CA TYR A 303 -20.35 23.65 -38.52
C TYR A 303 -18.89 24.05 -38.73
N ALA A 304 -18.29 23.57 -39.77
CA ALA A 304 -16.86 23.61 -39.99
C ALA A 304 -16.38 24.64 -40.98
N LYS A 305 -17.09 25.70 -41.22
CA LYS A 305 -16.54 26.83 -41.96
C LYS A 305 -15.51 27.58 -41.12
N ILE A 306 -14.27 27.09 -41.20
CA ILE A 306 -13.13 27.73 -40.56
C ILE A 306 -12.64 28.86 -41.45
N ASP A 307 -13.23 30.04 -41.33
CA ASP A 307 -12.87 31.20 -42.11
C ASP A 307 -11.70 32.00 -41.53
N ALA A 308 -11.30 31.72 -40.27
CA ALA A 308 -10.23 32.42 -39.55
C ALA A 308 -9.01 31.56 -39.28
N PRO A 309 -7.78 32.12 -39.33
CA PRO A 309 -6.55 31.36 -39.05
C PRO A 309 -6.48 30.76 -37.63
N PHE A 310 -7.22 31.31 -36.67
CA PHE A 310 -7.28 30.89 -35.26
C PHE A 310 -8.70 30.87 -34.74
N GLU A 311 -9.48 29.87 -35.14
CA GLU A 311 -10.76 29.60 -34.48
C GLU A 311 -10.57 28.51 -33.43
N TRP A 312 -10.78 28.87 -32.16
CA TRP A 312 -10.71 27.93 -31.02
C TRP A 312 -11.64 26.74 -31.19
N ASN A 313 -12.79 26.93 -31.84
CA ASN A 313 -13.77 25.86 -32.10
C ASN A 313 -13.18 24.72 -32.93
N GLY A 314 -12.27 25.04 -33.87
CA GLY A 314 -11.61 24.01 -34.66
C GLY A 314 -10.58 23.19 -33.87
N ILE A 315 -9.85 23.84 -32.97
CA ILE A 315 -8.77 23.23 -32.21
C ILE A 315 -9.33 22.27 -31.13
N THR A 316 -10.37 22.70 -30.42
CA THR A 316 -10.94 21.93 -29.30
C THR A 316 -11.72 20.68 -29.76
N LEU A 317 -12.30 20.73 -30.95
CA LEU A 317 -13.03 19.56 -31.52
C LEU A 317 -12.10 18.50 -32.12
N PHE A 318 -10.82 18.82 -32.40
CA PHE A 318 -9.92 17.96 -33.18
C PHE A 318 -8.64 17.57 -32.46
N SER A 319 -8.40 18.03 -31.24
CA SER A 319 -7.30 17.50 -30.45
C SER A 319 -7.54 16.02 -30.19
N ARG A 320 -6.66 15.20 -30.69
CA ARG A 320 -6.67 13.74 -30.56
C ARG A 320 -6.35 13.28 -29.16
#